data_b5931e00f56060670405fc314667c248
#
_entry.id   b5931e00f56060670405fc314667c248
#
_cell.length_a   1.000
_cell.length_b   1.000
_cell.length_c   1.000
_cell.angle_alpha   90.00
_cell.angle_beta   90.00
_cell.angle_gamma   90.00
#
_symmetry.space_group_name_H-M   'P 1'
#
loop_
_entity.id
_entity.type
_entity.pdbx_description
1 polymer ?
#
loop_
_entity_poly.entity_id
_entity_poly.type
_entity_poly.pdbx_seq_one_letter_code
_entity_poly.pdbx_strand_id
1 'polypeptide(L)'
;NAGRCDPAFPFCGITLPGGAAGRPLPFGRKDNAMQNIRLLDCTLRDGGYINDWNFGFENIRDIVSSLTRAGVDIVEVGFLRNVDYDPDRTRWNTVKELKSILPADRRNVLFSGMALHNFYDIDKLEPWDGTGIDLIRVTFHDYDITEGLEFCRKAQEKGYKISCNPINIMGYSDEGVLWLVEQVNKLHPFAFSIVDTFGSMHQQDLDRIVSLVDNNLAKDISLGLHLHENMAQSFSLAQSFLNKHLVGRDVTVDASLLGMGRTPGNLCIELMADYLNLNFGKQYDIDCMLDAIQDHILPIREKEPWGYSPPYFLSARYNLHRNYAEHFLSKGDLSNRDINHLLSRIAPEKKTAFDASYADELYAAYKDHRINDAAARASLQKKLAGRTVLCLAPGASLSTHKAQIEAYIAAERPLVIAANFIPADFSADYAFFTSGKRFEKLAARPCPVLATSNIAGKADYVLDYNSLAGAFQLGSNSLVMLLHLLADLGVREAALAGADGYGPD
;
A
#
# COMPACT_ATOMS: atom_id res chain seq x y z
N ASN A 1 -31.90 54.03 -22.78
CA ASN A 1 -33.29 53.86 -22.35
C ASN A 1 -33.36 52.81 -21.24
N ALA A 2 -33.58 53.31 -20.06
CA ALA A 2 -33.78 52.58 -18.85
C ALA A 2 -35.14 51.85 -18.86
N GLY A 3 -35.15 50.56 -18.45
CA GLY A 3 -36.33 49.77 -18.17
C GLY A 3 -36.26 49.26 -16.76
N ARG A 4 -37.18 49.68 -15.94
CA ARG A 4 -37.33 49.49 -14.50
C ARG A 4 -37.50 48.02 -14.10
N CYS A 5 -36.92 47.66 -12.97
CA CYS A 5 -37.28 46.50 -12.16
C CYS A 5 -38.65 46.70 -11.50
N ASP A 6 -39.51 45.70 -11.56
CA ASP A 6 -40.73 45.60 -10.80
C ASP A 6 -40.62 44.50 -9.74
N PRO A 7 -40.91 44.75 -8.49
CA PRO A 7 -40.79 43.78 -7.40
C PRO A 7 -42.16 43.20 -7.05
N ALA A 8 -42.42 41.93 -7.38
CA ALA A 8 -43.46 41.13 -6.70
C ALA A 8 -43.39 39.67 -7.14
N PHE A 9 -42.68 38.86 -6.39
CA PHE A 9 -42.97 37.41 -6.38
C PHE A 9 -43.67 37.06 -5.07
N PRO A 10 -44.85 36.49 -5.11
CA PRO A 10 -45.51 35.98 -3.93
C PRO A 10 -44.87 34.66 -3.50
N PHE A 11 -44.58 34.55 -2.21
CA PHE A 11 -44.20 33.29 -1.58
C PHE A 11 -45.28 32.24 -1.81
N CYS A 12 -44.97 31.25 -2.66
CA CYS A 12 -45.77 30.04 -2.74
C CYS A 12 -45.23 29.08 -1.65
N GLY A 13 -46.02 28.87 -0.60
CA GLY A 13 -45.71 27.90 0.43
C GLY A 13 -45.72 26.49 -0.14
N ILE A 14 -44.55 25.89 -0.25
CA ILE A 14 -44.41 24.45 -0.54
C ILE A 14 -44.57 23.72 0.79
N THR A 15 -45.71 23.08 0.97
CA THR A 15 -45.91 22.09 2.03
C THR A 15 -45.07 20.87 1.66
N LEU A 16 -43.98 20.63 2.41
CA LEU A 16 -43.21 19.39 2.27
C LEU A 16 -44.09 18.25 2.77
N PRO A 17 -44.28 17.17 1.99
CA PRO A 17 -44.93 15.98 2.49
C PRO A 17 -44.03 15.35 3.56
N GLY A 18 -44.57 15.12 4.74
CA GLY A 18 -43.92 14.46 5.83
C GLY A 18 -43.51 13.03 5.47
N GLY A 19 -42.38 12.60 6.07
CA GLY A 19 -42.04 11.22 6.22
C GLY A 19 -41.57 10.56 4.93
N ALA A 20 -40.26 10.48 4.74
CA ALA A 20 -39.67 9.49 3.83
C ALA A 20 -40.03 8.10 4.34
N ALA A 21 -41.04 7.49 3.75
CA ALA A 21 -41.29 6.07 3.86
C ALA A 21 -40.02 5.37 3.31
N GLY A 22 -39.35 4.65 4.19
CA GLY A 22 -38.19 3.83 3.81
C GLY A 22 -38.52 2.99 2.59
N ARG A 23 -37.59 2.93 1.63
CA ARG A 23 -37.67 1.97 0.53
C ARG A 23 -37.93 0.59 1.11
N PRO A 24 -38.96 -0.16 0.63
CA PRO A 24 -39.17 -1.53 1.11
C PRO A 24 -37.92 -2.35 0.74
N LEU A 25 -37.34 -3.01 1.73
CA LEU A 25 -36.27 -3.97 1.55
C LEU A 25 -36.72 -5.05 0.55
N PRO A 26 -35.93 -5.36 -0.50
CA PRO A 26 -36.36 -6.28 -1.54
C PRO A 26 -36.37 -7.75 -1.16
N PHE A 27 -36.06 -8.14 0.04
CA PHE A 27 -36.14 -9.54 0.49
C PHE A 27 -36.56 -9.66 1.96
N GLY A 28 -37.84 -9.94 2.18
CA GLY A 28 -38.33 -10.48 3.44
C GLY A 28 -37.72 -11.86 3.70
N ARG A 29 -36.73 -11.97 4.60
CA ARG A 29 -36.24 -13.24 5.10
C ARG A 29 -37.22 -13.79 6.14
N LYS A 30 -37.73 -14.99 5.87
CA LYS A 30 -38.40 -15.83 6.85
C LYS A 30 -37.29 -16.48 7.73
N ASP A 31 -37.47 -16.33 9.06
CA ASP A 31 -36.97 -17.12 10.18
C ASP A 31 -35.87 -18.18 9.87
N ASN A 32 -34.62 -17.74 9.80
CA ASN A 32 -33.44 -18.52 10.21
C ASN A 32 -32.77 -17.71 11.31
N ALA A 33 -32.21 -18.37 12.34
CA ALA A 33 -31.48 -17.73 13.42
C ALA A 33 -30.59 -16.61 12.83
N MET A 34 -30.88 -15.35 13.16
CA MET A 34 -30.17 -14.22 12.56
C MET A 34 -28.68 -14.35 12.92
N GLN A 35 -27.85 -14.42 11.89
CA GLN A 35 -26.40 -14.35 12.03
C GLN A 35 -26.06 -13.08 12.82
N ASN A 36 -25.33 -13.22 13.93
CA ASN A 36 -24.87 -12.06 14.66
C ASN A 36 -23.62 -11.51 14.00
N ILE A 37 -23.75 -10.33 13.39
CA ILE A 37 -22.65 -9.63 12.73
C ILE A 37 -22.12 -8.58 13.71
N ARG A 38 -20.80 -8.56 13.91
CA ARG A 38 -20.08 -7.57 14.72
C ARG A 38 -19.17 -6.74 13.84
N LEU A 39 -19.12 -5.45 14.12
CA LEU A 39 -18.15 -4.50 13.56
C LEU A 39 -17.07 -4.26 14.60
N LEU A 40 -15.81 -4.42 14.20
CA LEU A 40 -14.64 -4.17 15.04
C LEU A 40 -13.87 -2.98 14.50
N ASP A 41 -13.59 -1.99 15.37
CA ASP A 41 -12.63 -0.93 15.06
C ASP A 41 -11.22 -1.32 15.50
N CYS A 42 -10.25 -1.16 14.60
CA CYS A 42 -8.83 -1.38 14.86
C CYS A 42 -7.96 -0.13 14.64
N THR A 43 -8.54 1.07 14.66
CA THR A 43 -7.85 2.34 14.42
C THR A 43 -6.66 2.53 15.35
N LEU A 44 -6.87 2.37 16.66
CA LEU A 44 -5.83 2.60 17.67
C LEU A 44 -4.75 1.51 17.69
N ARG A 45 -5.01 0.37 17.05
CA ARG A 45 -4.03 -0.73 16.95
C ARG A 45 -3.33 -0.72 15.58
N ASP A 46 -4.08 -0.98 14.50
CA ASP A 46 -3.49 -1.08 13.17
C ASP A 46 -3.18 0.30 12.56
N GLY A 47 -4.02 1.29 12.84
CA GLY A 47 -3.75 2.68 12.48
C GLY A 47 -2.47 3.21 13.10
N GLY A 48 -2.09 2.73 14.27
CA GLY A 48 -0.86 3.13 14.96
C GLY A 48 0.44 2.87 14.18
N TYR A 49 0.44 2.00 13.18
CA TYR A 49 1.59 1.85 12.27
C TYR A 49 1.91 3.11 11.46
N ILE A 50 0.97 4.04 11.36
CA ILE A 50 1.15 5.31 10.63
C ILE A 50 1.93 6.31 11.48
N ASN A 51 1.60 6.44 12.78
CA ASN A 51 2.10 7.48 13.67
C ASN A 51 2.92 6.94 14.85
N ASP A 52 3.45 5.71 14.75
CA ASP A 52 4.14 4.99 15.84
C ASP A 52 3.28 4.89 17.10
N TRP A 53 1.97 4.66 16.92
CA TRP A 53 0.95 4.59 17.98
C TRP A 53 0.80 5.85 18.82
N ASN A 54 1.38 6.96 18.43
CA ASN A 54 1.33 8.23 19.13
C ASN A 54 0.10 9.04 18.68
N PHE A 55 -1.01 8.86 19.37
CA PHE A 55 -2.26 9.60 19.13
C PHE A 55 -2.44 10.77 20.09
N GLY A 56 -1.76 10.77 21.25
CA GLY A 56 -2.01 11.68 22.36
C GLY A 56 -3.14 11.20 23.27
N PHE A 57 -2.95 11.31 24.60
CA PHE A 57 -3.85 10.73 25.60
C PHE A 57 -5.33 11.15 25.44
N GLU A 58 -5.59 12.44 25.29
CA GLU A 58 -6.96 12.94 25.15
C GLU A 58 -7.60 12.46 23.84
N ASN A 59 -6.85 12.46 22.73
CA ASN A 59 -7.37 11.96 21.44
C ASN A 59 -7.69 10.46 21.51
N ILE A 60 -6.87 9.67 22.23
CA ILE A 60 -7.16 8.23 22.43
C ILE A 60 -8.49 8.07 23.16
N ARG A 61 -8.72 8.82 24.23
CA ARG A 61 -9.98 8.80 25.02
C ARG A 61 -11.18 9.21 24.17
N ASP A 62 -11.03 10.25 23.39
CA ASP A 62 -12.10 10.79 22.56
C ASP A 62 -12.46 9.83 21.42
N ILE A 63 -11.48 9.20 20.78
CA ILE A 63 -11.70 8.16 19.76
C ILE A 63 -12.45 6.98 20.38
N VAL A 64 -11.99 6.45 21.52
CA VAL A 64 -12.65 5.33 22.21
C VAL A 64 -14.07 5.68 22.62
N SER A 65 -14.29 6.91 23.15
CA SER A 65 -15.61 7.41 23.52
C SER A 65 -16.54 7.55 22.31
N SER A 66 -16.05 8.08 21.20
CA SER A 66 -16.83 8.26 19.96
C SER A 66 -17.24 6.93 19.35
N LEU A 67 -16.32 5.96 19.27
CA LEU A 67 -16.64 4.61 18.80
C LEU A 67 -17.63 3.88 19.72
N THR A 68 -17.51 4.09 21.04
CA THR A 68 -18.48 3.55 22.02
C THR A 68 -19.85 4.17 21.82
N ARG A 69 -19.93 5.49 21.62
CA ARG A 69 -21.21 6.20 21.32
C ARG A 69 -21.78 5.77 19.98
N ALA A 70 -20.94 5.56 18.98
CA ALA A 70 -21.33 5.05 17.67
C ALA A 70 -21.93 3.63 17.73
N GLY A 71 -21.76 2.90 18.85
CA GLY A 71 -22.30 1.57 19.03
C GLY A 71 -21.49 0.47 18.33
N VAL A 72 -20.20 0.72 18.05
CA VAL A 72 -19.30 -0.31 17.50
C VAL A 72 -19.22 -1.48 18.46
N ASP A 73 -19.31 -2.72 17.95
CA ASP A 73 -19.42 -3.92 18.81
C ASP A 73 -18.11 -4.24 19.53
N ILE A 74 -16.97 -4.01 18.88
CA ILE A 74 -15.63 -4.28 19.42
C ILE A 74 -14.69 -3.11 19.10
N VAL A 75 -14.00 -2.57 20.09
CA VAL A 75 -12.99 -1.52 19.92
C VAL A 75 -11.63 -2.03 20.35
N GLU A 76 -10.69 -2.13 19.41
CA GLU A 76 -9.32 -2.57 19.65
C GLU A 76 -8.44 -1.38 20.04
N VAL A 77 -8.10 -1.28 21.33
CA VAL A 77 -7.47 -0.11 21.93
C VAL A 77 -5.94 -0.07 21.83
N GLY A 78 -5.34 -0.98 21.09
CA GLY A 78 -3.88 -0.98 20.84
C GLY A 78 -3.22 -2.34 21.05
N PHE A 79 -1.90 -2.29 21.23
CA PHE A 79 -1.06 -3.47 21.47
C PHE A 79 -0.71 -3.67 22.94
N LEU A 80 -0.75 -4.94 23.38
CA LEU A 80 -0.03 -5.38 24.58
C LEU A 80 1.42 -5.68 24.19
N ARG A 81 2.37 -4.99 24.79
CA ARG A 81 3.80 -5.10 24.49
C ARG A 81 4.68 -4.87 25.73
N ASN A 82 5.85 -5.50 25.74
CA ASN A 82 6.88 -5.22 26.76
C ASN A 82 7.59 -3.90 26.42
N VAL A 83 6.98 -2.78 26.79
CA VAL A 83 7.47 -1.42 26.54
C VAL A 83 7.28 -0.59 27.81
N ASP A 84 8.01 0.51 27.94
CA ASP A 84 7.73 1.51 28.96
C ASP A 84 6.39 2.19 28.65
N TYR A 85 5.60 2.44 29.70
CA TYR A 85 4.30 3.08 29.55
C TYR A 85 4.46 4.54 29.11
N ASP A 86 3.77 4.87 28.02
CA ASP A 86 3.60 6.22 27.51
C ASP A 86 2.12 6.48 27.30
N PRO A 87 1.48 7.38 28.05
CA PRO A 87 0.02 7.61 27.96
C PRO A 87 -0.42 8.12 26.59
N ASP A 88 0.48 8.75 25.81
CA ASP A 88 0.18 9.27 24.49
C ASP A 88 0.18 8.19 23.40
N ARG A 89 0.59 6.96 23.75
CA ARG A 89 0.73 5.84 22.82
C ARG A 89 -0.17 4.66 23.15
N THR A 90 -0.73 4.04 22.15
CA THR A 90 -1.60 2.86 22.28
C THR A 90 -0.80 1.55 22.32
N ARG A 91 0.29 1.54 23.09
CA ARG A 91 1.11 0.36 23.41
C ARG A 91 1.18 0.22 24.92
N TRP A 92 0.67 -0.88 25.44
CA TRP A 92 0.40 -1.09 26.86
C TRP A 92 1.26 -2.21 27.44
N ASN A 93 1.94 -1.98 28.53
CA ASN A 93 2.69 -3.02 29.22
C ASN A 93 1.78 -3.86 30.15
N THR A 94 0.72 -3.24 30.68
CA THR A 94 -0.26 -3.90 31.53
C THR A 94 -1.70 -3.53 31.14
N VAL A 95 -2.67 -4.38 31.47
CA VAL A 95 -4.09 -4.06 31.29
C VAL A 95 -4.55 -2.91 32.19
N LYS A 96 -3.86 -2.72 33.32
CA LYS A 96 -4.17 -1.63 34.25
C LYS A 96 -3.95 -0.24 33.66
N GLU A 97 -2.90 -0.08 32.85
CA GLU A 97 -2.58 1.20 32.18
C GLU A 97 -3.70 1.66 31.25
N LEU A 98 -4.26 0.75 30.48
CA LEU A 98 -5.32 1.08 29.51
C LEU A 98 -6.70 1.38 30.15
N LYS A 99 -6.91 1.08 31.43
CA LYS A 99 -8.21 1.39 32.09
C LYS A 99 -8.53 2.88 32.08
N SER A 100 -7.52 3.75 32.07
CA SER A 100 -7.68 5.20 32.06
C SER A 100 -8.30 5.77 30.78
N ILE A 101 -8.23 5.03 29.68
CA ILE A 101 -8.79 5.45 28.38
C ILE A 101 -10.18 4.85 28.12
N LEU A 102 -10.63 3.90 28.94
CA LEU A 102 -11.93 3.27 28.75
C LEU A 102 -13.04 4.13 29.36
N PRO A 103 -14.20 4.27 28.67
CA PRO A 103 -15.31 5.03 29.20
C PRO A 103 -15.96 4.32 30.40
N ALA A 104 -16.47 5.11 31.35
CA ALA A 104 -17.18 4.59 32.51
C ALA A 104 -18.46 3.82 32.10
N ASP A 105 -19.20 4.35 31.11
CA ASP A 105 -20.31 3.63 30.46
C ASP A 105 -19.78 2.93 29.21
N ARG A 106 -19.54 1.66 29.36
CA ARG A 106 -19.04 0.79 28.27
C ARG A 106 -20.12 0.39 27.28
N ARG A 107 -21.37 0.66 27.59
CA ARG A 107 -22.53 0.13 26.86
C ARG A 107 -22.36 -1.39 26.65
N ASN A 108 -22.58 -1.88 25.43
CA ASN A 108 -22.39 -3.30 25.07
C ASN A 108 -21.11 -3.54 24.28
N VAL A 109 -20.15 -2.61 24.34
CA VAL A 109 -18.90 -2.69 23.59
C VAL A 109 -17.92 -3.64 24.29
N LEU A 110 -17.34 -4.56 23.53
CA LEU A 110 -16.18 -5.34 23.96
C LEU A 110 -14.92 -4.56 23.65
N PHE A 111 -14.08 -4.32 24.65
CA PHE A 111 -12.76 -3.74 24.40
C PHE A 111 -11.73 -4.84 24.19
N SER A 112 -10.85 -4.65 23.20
CA SER A 112 -9.82 -5.62 22.86
C SER A 112 -8.44 -4.99 22.79
N GLY A 113 -7.41 -5.84 22.92
CA GLY A 113 -6.03 -5.51 22.62
C GLY A 113 -5.38 -6.65 21.86
N MET A 114 -4.40 -6.33 21.00
CA MET A 114 -3.66 -7.35 20.27
C MET A 114 -2.37 -7.70 21.01
N ALA A 115 -1.97 -8.95 20.95
CA ALA A 115 -0.70 -9.44 21.51
C ALA A 115 0.00 -10.40 20.54
N LEU A 116 1.35 -10.41 20.59
CA LEU A 116 2.19 -11.45 20.01
C LEU A 116 2.99 -12.10 21.12
N HIS A 117 3.08 -13.44 21.09
CA HIS A 117 3.76 -14.22 22.13
C HIS A 117 5.24 -13.83 22.33
N ASN A 118 5.91 -13.40 21.28
CA ASN A 118 7.34 -13.01 21.30
C ASN A 118 7.58 -11.53 21.64
N PHE A 119 6.52 -10.72 21.74
CA PHE A 119 6.61 -9.28 22.08
C PHE A 119 5.93 -8.91 23.39
N TYR A 120 5.18 -9.82 23.97
CA TYR A 120 4.49 -9.59 25.23
C TYR A 120 4.64 -10.80 26.15
N ASP A 121 5.09 -10.55 27.36
CA ASP A 121 5.21 -11.59 28.40
C ASP A 121 3.83 -11.88 29.02
N ILE A 122 3.34 -13.10 28.81
CA ILE A 122 2.02 -13.54 29.30
C ILE A 122 1.90 -13.47 30.83
N ASP A 123 3.01 -13.52 31.56
CA ASP A 123 3.00 -13.45 33.04
C ASP A 123 2.67 -12.03 33.55
N LYS A 124 2.86 -11.00 32.74
CA LYS A 124 2.42 -9.63 33.01
C LYS A 124 0.93 -9.43 32.81
N LEU A 125 0.26 -10.30 32.07
CA LEU A 125 -1.18 -10.25 31.87
C LEU A 125 -1.88 -10.58 33.19
N GLU A 126 -2.54 -9.58 33.79
CA GLU A 126 -3.34 -9.76 35.02
C GLU A 126 -4.58 -10.63 34.71
N PRO A 127 -5.11 -11.39 35.68
CA PRO A 127 -6.38 -12.08 35.51
C PRO A 127 -7.50 -11.11 35.11
N TRP A 128 -8.40 -11.52 34.25
CA TRP A 128 -9.54 -10.71 33.83
C TRP A 128 -10.43 -10.35 35.02
N ASP A 129 -10.70 -9.07 35.21
CA ASP A 129 -11.48 -8.55 36.34
C ASP A 129 -12.78 -7.83 35.89
N GLY A 130 -13.09 -7.84 34.59
CA GLY A 130 -14.27 -7.20 34.02
C GLY A 130 -14.15 -5.67 33.86
N THR A 131 -13.04 -5.06 34.22
CA THR A 131 -12.88 -3.59 34.19
C THR A 131 -11.94 -3.09 33.10
N GLY A 132 -11.05 -3.98 32.59
CA GLY A 132 -10.12 -3.69 31.50
C GLY A 132 -10.67 -4.13 30.14
N ILE A 133 -9.79 -4.66 29.28
CA ILE A 133 -10.19 -5.30 28.03
C ILE A 133 -10.84 -6.67 28.29
N ASP A 134 -11.71 -7.07 27.36
CA ASP A 134 -12.46 -8.32 27.44
C ASP A 134 -11.89 -9.40 26.53
N LEU A 135 -11.28 -8.96 25.43
CA LEU A 135 -10.83 -9.80 24.33
C LEU A 135 -9.35 -9.56 24.06
N ILE A 136 -8.55 -10.62 23.99
CA ILE A 136 -7.18 -10.54 23.48
C ILE A 136 -7.15 -11.19 22.09
N ARG A 137 -6.70 -10.42 21.11
CA ARG A 137 -6.47 -10.86 19.74
C ARG A 137 -5.00 -11.28 19.63
N VAL A 138 -4.75 -12.56 19.49
CA VAL A 138 -3.39 -13.10 19.43
C VAL A 138 -3.03 -13.34 17.98
N THR A 139 -1.98 -12.67 17.52
CA THR A 139 -1.45 -12.85 16.18
C THR A 139 -0.14 -13.66 16.22
N PHE A 140 0.05 -14.54 15.24
CA PHE A 140 1.22 -15.41 15.10
C PHE A 140 1.45 -15.73 13.61
N HIS A 141 2.68 -16.12 13.29
CA HIS A 141 3.09 -16.49 11.94
C HIS A 141 2.92 -18.01 11.70
N ASP A 142 3.09 -18.43 10.46
CA ASP A 142 3.06 -19.84 10.05
C ASP A 142 4.18 -20.68 10.69
N TYR A 143 5.29 -20.06 11.09
CA TYR A 143 6.45 -20.71 11.71
C TYR A 143 6.39 -20.75 13.24
N ASP A 144 5.44 -20.04 13.91
CA ASP A 144 5.33 -19.97 15.38
C ASP A 144 3.89 -20.21 15.90
N ILE A 145 3.10 -20.99 15.15
CA ILE A 145 1.70 -21.30 15.47
C ILE A 145 1.56 -21.94 16.85
N THR A 146 2.43 -22.89 17.18
CA THR A 146 2.37 -23.64 18.46
C THR A 146 2.54 -22.70 19.65
N GLU A 147 3.51 -21.80 19.60
CA GLU A 147 3.78 -20.82 20.63
C GLU A 147 2.63 -19.80 20.73
N GLY A 148 2.10 -19.36 19.57
CA GLY A 148 0.94 -18.48 19.52
C GLY A 148 -0.31 -19.10 20.14
N LEU A 149 -0.61 -20.36 19.84
CA LEU A 149 -1.75 -21.09 20.45
C LEU A 149 -1.55 -21.36 21.95
N GLU A 150 -0.32 -21.63 22.37
CA GLU A 150 -0.01 -21.77 23.81
C GLU A 150 -0.20 -20.43 24.55
N PHE A 151 0.17 -19.31 23.93
CA PHE A 151 -0.13 -17.98 24.46
C PHE A 151 -1.64 -17.75 24.57
N CYS A 152 -2.42 -18.13 23.53
CA CYS A 152 -3.88 -18.07 23.56
C CYS A 152 -4.45 -18.87 24.75
N ARG A 153 -3.99 -20.09 24.96
CA ARG A 153 -4.43 -20.96 26.06
C ARG A 153 -4.17 -20.30 27.43
N LYS A 154 -2.96 -19.78 27.66
CA LYS A 154 -2.61 -19.12 28.90
C LYS A 154 -3.44 -17.85 29.15
N ALA A 155 -3.71 -17.07 28.13
CA ALA A 155 -4.56 -15.88 28.25
C ALA A 155 -6.04 -16.26 28.53
N GLN A 156 -6.52 -17.37 27.95
CA GLN A 156 -7.84 -17.91 28.21
C GLN A 156 -7.98 -18.42 29.66
N GLU A 157 -6.94 -19.06 30.22
CA GLU A 157 -6.88 -19.47 31.61
C GLU A 157 -6.93 -18.30 32.60
N LYS A 158 -6.49 -17.10 32.17
CA LYS A 158 -6.63 -15.85 32.91
C LYS A 158 -8.02 -15.20 32.81
N GLY A 159 -8.95 -15.84 32.08
CA GLY A 159 -10.35 -15.42 31.96
C GLY A 159 -10.71 -14.56 30.76
N TYR A 160 -9.77 -14.26 29.87
CA TYR A 160 -10.03 -13.45 28.68
C TYR A 160 -10.72 -14.25 27.58
N LYS A 161 -11.59 -13.57 26.81
CA LYS A 161 -11.95 -14.04 25.47
C LYS A 161 -10.74 -13.97 24.56
N ILE A 162 -10.61 -14.94 23.64
CA ILE A 162 -9.45 -15.01 22.75
C ILE A 162 -9.93 -15.04 21.30
N SER A 163 -9.25 -14.25 20.45
CA SER A 163 -9.32 -14.40 19.00
C SER A 163 -7.97 -14.83 18.46
N CYS A 164 -7.95 -15.91 17.67
CA CYS A 164 -6.77 -16.36 16.95
C CYS A 164 -6.68 -15.65 15.60
N ASN A 165 -5.57 -14.95 15.36
CA ASN A 165 -5.36 -14.09 14.19
C ASN A 165 -4.07 -14.49 13.45
N PRO A 166 -4.07 -15.60 12.65
CA PRO A 166 -2.90 -16.02 11.90
C PRO A 166 -2.48 -14.96 10.87
N ILE A 167 -1.19 -14.63 10.83
CA ILE A 167 -0.63 -13.69 9.88
C ILE A 167 -0.59 -14.33 8.49
N ASN A 168 -0.99 -13.57 7.45
CA ASN A 168 -0.88 -13.94 6.05
C ASN A 168 -1.50 -15.30 5.70
N ILE A 169 -2.81 -15.46 5.97
CA ILE A 169 -3.54 -16.70 5.65
C ILE A 169 -3.39 -17.09 4.16
N MET A 170 -3.14 -16.12 3.27
CA MET A 170 -2.89 -16.33 1.85
C MET A 170 -1.60 -17.11 1.56
N GLY A 171 -0.67 -17.17 2.52
CA GLY A 171 0.58 -17.93 2.42
C GLY A 171 0.46 -19.40 2.83
N TYR A 172 -0.67 -19.80 3.42
CA TYR A 172 -0.89 -21.18 3.88
C TYR A 172 -1.39 -22.07 2.73
N SER A 173 -0.93 -23.32 2.71
CA SER A 173 -1.59 -24.35 1.88
C SER A 173 -2.97 -24.73 2.45
N ASP A 174 -3.82 -25.41 1.66
CA ASP A 174 -5.12 -25.86 2.13
C ASP A 174 -4.99 -26.82 3.32
N GLU A 175 -4.00 -27.73 3.28
CA GLU A 175 -3.68 -28.62 4.39
C GLU A 175 -3.22 -27.85 5.63
N GLY A 176 -2.44 -26.77 5.45
CA GLY A 176 -2.00 -25.88 6.52
C GLY A 176 -3.15 -25.16 7.18
N VAL A 177 -4.11 -24.65 6.41
CA VAL A 177 -5.35 -24.04 6.92
C VAL A 177 -6.18 -25.05 7.69
N LEU A 178 -6.39 -26.25 7.14
CA LEU A 178 -7.16 -27.30 7.81
C LEU A 178 -6.52 -27.77 9.13
N TRP A 179 -5.21 -27.96 9.12
CA TRP A 179 -4.46 -28.29 10.33
C TRP A 179 -4.59 -27.19 11.40
N LEU A 180 -4.44 -25.92 11.00
CA LEU A 180 -4.59 -24.79 11.92
C LEU A 180 -6.00 -24.76 12.52
N VAL A 181 -7.04 -24.92 11.69
CA VAL A 181 -8.44 -24.96 12.15
C VAL A 181 -8.67 -26.10 13.13
N GLU A 182 -8.06 -27.27 12.91
CA GLU A 182 -8.11 -28.38 13.87
C GLU A 182 -7.52 -28.02 15.25
N GLN A 183 -6.36 -27.32 15.25
CA GLN A 183 -5.75 -26.88 16.52
C GLN A 183 -6.60 -25.79 17.20
N VAL A 184 -7.16 -24.85 16.43
CA VAL A 184 -8.09 -23.83 16.92
C VAL A 184 -9.35 -24.45 17.52
N ASN A 185 -9.91 -25.49 16.92
CA ASN A 185 -11.04 -26.24 17.49
C ASN A 185 -10.70 -26.88 18.86
N LYS A 186 -9.47 -27.38 19.03
CA LYS A 186 -9.01 -27.95 20.33
C LYS A 186 -8.88 -26.85 21.40
N LEU A 187 -8.43 -25.68 21.01
CA LEU A 187 -8.32 -24.52 21.90
C LEU A 187 -9.69 -23.95 22.26
N HIS A 188 -10.62 -23.96 21.30
CA HIS A 188 -12.00 -23.45 21.42
C HIS A 188 -12.06 -21.97 21.82
N PRO A 189 -11.46 -21.05 21.05
CA PRO A 189 -11.43 -19.62 21.35
C PRO A 189 -12.80 -18.97 21.06
N PHE A 190 -12.96 -17.70 21.48
CA PHE A 190 -14.11 -16.88 21.15
C PHE A 190 -14.23 -16.62 19.63
N ALA A 191 -13.09 -16.42 18.94
CA ALA A 191 -13.06 -16.14 17.51
C ALA A 191 -11.80 -16.68 16.84
N PHE A 192 -11.91 -16.90 15.53
CA PHE A 192 -10.82 -17.13 14.59
C PHE A 192 -10.95 -16.13 13.45
N SER A 193 -9.89 -15.42 13.06
CA SER A 193 -9.94 -14.41 12.03
C SER A 193 -9.15 -14.80 10.79
N ILE A 194 -9.75 -14.64 9.61
CA ILE A 194 -9.07 -14.69 8.31
C ILE A 194 -8.38 -13.34 8.13
N VAL A 195 -7.04 -13.33 8.04
CA VAL A 195 -6.24 -12.10 7.99
C VAL A 195 -5.51 -12.01 6.66
N ASP A 196 -5.92 -11.07 5.80
CA ASP A 196 -5.22 -10.70 4.57
C ASP A 196 -4.12 -9.68 4.86
N THR A 197 -3.05 -10.12 5.49
CA THR A 197 -1.98 -9.27 6.01
C THR A 197 -1.31 -8.41 4.94
N PHE A 198 -1.23 -8.91 3.71
CA PHE A 198 -0.56 -8.21 2.61
C PHE A 198 -1.53 -7.59 1.60
N GLY A 199 -2.84 -7.65 1.88
CA GLY A 199 -3.88 -7.11 1.01
C GLY A 199 -3.89 -7.75 -0.37
N SER A 200 -3.55 -9.03 -0.45
CA SER A 200 -3.37 -9.79 -1.70
C SER A 200 -4.59 -10.64 -2.09
N MET A 201 -5.61 -10.69 -1.23
CA MET A 201 -6.79 -11.52 -1.41
C MET A 201 -7.69 -11.02 -2.54
N HIS A 202 -8.07 -11.92 -3.43
CA HIS A 202 -9.12 -11.73 -4.42
C HIS A 202 -10.39 -12.48 -4.03
N GLN A 203 -11.49 -12.24 -4.75
CA GLN A 203 -12.78 -12.89 -4.48
C GLN A 203 -12.69 -14.42 -4.45
N GLN A 204 -11.94 -15.03 -5.36
CA GLN A 204 -11.79 -16.48 -5.41
C GLN A 204 -11.05 -17.04 -4.19
N ASP A 205 -10.06 -16.30 -3.69
CA ASP A 205 -9.31 -16.66 -2.47
C ASP A 205 -10.20 -16.58 -1.25
N LEU A 206 -10.98 -15.51 -1.12
CA LEU A 206 -11.98 -15.35 -0.07
C LEU A 206 -12.97 -16.53 -0.08
N ASP A 207 -13.50 -16.87 -1.26
CA ASP A 207 -14.47 -17.96 -1.41
C ASP A 207 -13.88 -19.30 -0.97
N ARG A 208 -12.65 -19.58 -1.40
CA ARG A 208 -11.92 -20.81 -1.04
C ARG A 208 -11.63 -20.88 0.46
N ILE A 209 -11.00 -19.84 1.03
CA ILE A 209 -10.56 -19.84 2.42
C ILE A 209 -11.77 -19.85 3.36
N VAL A 210 -12.80 -19.05 3.10
CA VAL A 210 -14.02 -19.06 3.92
C VAL A 210 -14.70 -20.45 3.89
N SER A 211 -14.75 -21.08 2.72
CA SER A 211 -15.34 -22.43 2.61
C SER A 211 -14.53 -23.46 3.39
N LEU A 212 -13.20 -23.44 3.29
CA LEU A 212 -12.33 -24.32 4.07
C LEU A 212 -12.53 -24.13 5.57
N VAL A 213 -12.53 -22.88 6.03
CA VAL A 213 -12.64 -22.56 7.46
C VAL A 213 -14.05 -22.85 7.97
N ASP A 214 -15.10 -22.34 7.31
CA ASP A 214 -16.46 -22.48 7.82
C ASP A 214 -16.95 -23.93 7.91
N ASN A 215 -16.50 -24.79 6.97
CA ASN A 215 -16.89 -26.21 6.98
C ASN A 215 -16.15 -27.03 8.06
N ASN A 216 -15.02 -26.57 8.58
CA ASN A 216 -14.18 -27.33 9.50
C ASN A 216 -14.05 -26.69 10.89
N LEU A 217 -14.29 -25.41 11.05
CA LEU A 217 -14.28 -24.70 12.33
C LEU A 217 -15.58 -24.96 13.09
N ALA A 218 -15.52 -25.22 14.40
CA ALA A 218 -16.67 -25.37 15.27
C ALA A 218 -17.63 -24.19 15.14
N LYS A 219 -18.94 -24.42 15.06
CA LYS A 219 -19.94 -23.41 14.68
C LYS A 219 -20.13 -22.29 15.72
N ASP A 220 -19.82 -22.54 16.94
CA ASP A 220 -19.88 -21.60 18.07
C ASP A 220 -18.61 -20.71 18.18
N ILE A 221 -17.56 -20.98 17.40
CA ILE A 221 -16.42 -20.09 17.26
C ILE A 221 -16.77 -19.03 16.20
N SER A 222 -16.72 -17.74 16.57
CA SER A 222 -16.96 -16.62 15.65
C SER A 222 -15.90 -16.56 14.55
N LEU A 223 -16.31 -16.25 13.32
CA LEU A 223 -15.38 -16.06 12.19
C LEU A 223 -15.16 -14.58 11.90
N GLY A 224 -13.91 -14.12 12.02
CA GLY A 224 -13.49 -12.77 11.71
C GLY A 224 -12.91 -12.63 10.30
N LEU A 225 -12.97 -11.40 9.76
CA LEU A 225 -12.31 -11.01 8.51
C LEU A 225 -11.57 -9.68 8.71
N HIS A 226 -10.27 -9.70 8.48
CA HIS A 226 -9.41 -8.51 8.51
C HIS A 226 -8.73 -8.33 7.15
N LEU A 227 -8.95 -7.18 6.52
CA LEU A 227 -8.53 -6.89 5.16
C LEU A 227 -7.68 -5.62 5.07
N HIS A 228 -6.67 -5.63 4.21
CA HIS A 228 -5.91 -4.44 3.84
C HIS A 228 -6.27 -3.93 2.43
N GLU A 229 -6.04 -2.64 2.18
CA GLU A 229 -6.54 -1.91 1.00
C GLU A 229 -5.53 -1.87 -0.17
N ASN A 230 -4.56 -2.79 -0.22
CA ASN A 230 -3.53 -2.83 -1.25
C ASN A 230 -4.10 -2.95 -2.68
N MET A 231 -5.18 -3.71 -2.82
CA MET A 231 -5.85 -3.98 -4.10
C MET A 231 -7.12 -3.12 -4.29
N ALA A 232 -7.42 -2.19 -3.38
CA ALA A 232 -8.65 -1.40 -3.37
C ALA A 232 -9.93 -2.27 -3.41
N GLN A 233 -9.92 -3.41 -2.68
CA GLN A 233 -11.02 -4.39 -2.71
C GLN A 233 -11.60 -4.70 -1.32
N SER A 234 -11.08 -4.11 -0.25
CA SER A 234 -11.48 -4.47 1.12
C SER A 234 -12.98 -4.38 1.32
N PHE A 235 -13.63 -3.30 0.87
CA PHE A 235 -15.06 -3.11 1.01
C PHE A 235 -15.89 -4.15 0.23
N SER A 236 -15.51 -4.45 -1.01
CA SER A 236 -16.22 -5.44 -1.84
C SER A 236 -16.06 -6.87 -1.30
N LEU A 237 -14.87 -7.22 -0.81
CA LEU A 237 -14.59 -8.51 -0.20
C LEU A 237 -15.35 -8.68 1.13
N ALA A 238 -15.42 -7.62 1.96
CA ALA A 238 -16.20 -7.63 3.20
C ALA A 238 -17.71 -7.80 2.94
N GLN A 239 -18.26 -7.10 1.95
CA GLN A 239 -19.66 -7.30 1.51
C GLN A 239 -19.88 -8.74 1.05
N SER A 240 -18.97 -9.29 0.26
CA SER A 240 -19.05 -10.66 -0.24
C SER A 240 -19.03 -11.68 0.89
N PHE A 241 -18.14 -11.48 1.88
CA PHE A 241 -18.07 -12.30 3.10
C PHE A 241 -19.40 -12.33 3.85
N LEU A 242 -19.97 -11.15 4.13
CA LEU A 242 -21.24 -11.02 4.86
C LEU A 242 -22.41 -11.64 4.10
N ASN A 243 -22.41 -11.56 2.77
CA ASN A 243 -23.46 -12.11 1.92
C ASN A 243 -23.37 -13.64 1.73
N LYS A 244 -22.30 -14.31 2.20
CA LYS A 244 -22.19 -15.77 2.16
C LYS A 244 -23.18 -16.49 3.10
N HIS A 245 -23.76 -15.75 4.06
CA HIS A 245 -24.77 -16.30 5.00
C HIS A 245 -24.29 -17.55 5.73
N LEU A 246 -23.21 -17.40 6.50
CA LEU A 246 -22.64 -18.48 7.29
C LEU A 246 -23.63 -18.91 8.38
N VAL A 247 -24.44 -19.92 8.10
CA VAL A 247 -25.54 -20.36 8.95
C VAL A 247 -25.07 -20.83 10.31
N GLY A 248 -25.68 -20.29 11.37
CA GLY A 248 -25.39 -20.65 12.75
C GLY A 248 -24.03 -20.20 13.27
N ARG A 249 -23.39 -19.23 12.60
CA ARG A 249 -22.09 -18.67 13.00
C ARG A 249 -22.16 -17.17 13.19
N ASP A 250 -21.63 -16.68 14.28
CA ASP A 250 -21.35 -15.27 14.48
C ASP A 250 -20.17 -14.85 13.60
N VAL A 251 -20.21 -13.66 13.04
CA VAL A 251 -19.13 -13.10 12.22
C VAL A 251 -18.70 -11.72 12.70
N THR A 252 -17.41 -11.40 12.47
CA THR A 252 -16.85 -10.10 12.79
C THR A 252 -16.13 -9.54 11.55
N VAL A 253 -16.31 -8.26 11.25
CA VAL A 253 -15.56 -7.55 10.22
C VAL A 253 -14.71 -6.47 10.88
N ASP A 254 -13.42 -6.50 10.63
CA ASP A 254 -12.47 -5.50 11.11
C ASP A 254 -12.41 -4.32 10.15
N ALA A 255 -12.41 -3.12 10.69
CA ALA A 255 -12.31 -1.87 9.94
C ALA A 255 -11.64 -0.79 10.80
N SER A 256 -11.36 0.38 10.24
CA SER A 256 -10.79 1.50 10.98
C SER A 256 -11.34 2.82 10.48
N LEU A 257 -11.30 3.86 11.31
CA LEU A 257 -11.70 5.22 10.95
C LEU A 257 -10.90 5.70 9.74
N LEU A 258 -11.60 6.11 8.66
CA LEU A 258 -11.02 6.54 7.38
C LEU A 258 -10.03 5.52 6.79
N GLY A 259 -10.20 4.23 7.11
CA GLY A 259 -9.30 3.18 6.68
C GLY A 259 -7.86 3.33 7.20
N MET A 260 -7.65 4.04 8.31
CA MET A 260 -6.32 4.23 8.89
C MET A 260 -5.71 2.89 9.27
N GLY A 261 -4.55 2.59 8.75
CA GLY A 261 -3.89 1.31 9.01
C GLY A 261 -2.54 1.20 8.34
N ARG A 262 -1.87 0.09 8.62
CA ARG A 262 -0.59 -0.22 7.97
C ARG A 262 -0.73 0.00 6.46
N THR A 263 0.09 0.91 5.93
CA THR A 263 -0.02 1.38 4.54
C THR A 263 -0.14 0.22 3.54
N PRO A 264 -1.13 0.24 2.64
CA PRO A 264 -1.96 1.39 2.27
C PRO A 264 -3.20 1.65 3.15
N GLY A 265 -3.50 0.84 4.15
CA GLY A 265 -4.62 1.01 5.07
C GLY A 265 -5.55 -0.19 5.15
N ASN A 266 -6.66 -0.02 5.86
CA ASN A 266 -7.69 -1.02 6.14
C ASN A 266 -9.00 -0.68 5.43
N LEU A 267 -10.02 -1.52 5.65
CA LEU A 267 -11.41 -1.22 5.35
C LEU A 267 -11.87 0.01 6.14
N CYS A 268 -12.56 0.96 5.50
CA CYS A 268 -13.14 2.12 6.16
C CYS A 268 -14.35 1.72 7.01
N ILE A 269 -14.33 2.03 8.33
CA ILE A 269 -15.39 1.62 9.26
C ILE A 269 -16.71 2.35 8.98
N GLU A 270 -16.68 3.62 8.65
CA GLU A 270 -17.85 4.44 8.33
C GLU A 270 -18.62 3.89 7.12
N LEU A 271 -17.90 3.39 6.09
CA LEU A 271 -18.53 2.75 4.93
C LEU A 271 -19.16 1.40 5.29
N MET A 272 -18.49 0.62 6.12
CA MET A 272 -18.98 -0.69 6.54
C MET A 272 -20.17 -0.55 7.51
N ALA A 273 -20.13 0.41 8.42
CA ALA A 273 -21.23 0.73 9.34
C ALA A 273 -22.49 1.12 8.57
N ASP A 274 -22.39 2.02 7.57
CA ASP A 274 -23.51 2.41 6.70
C ASP A 274 -24.08 1.20 5.95
N TYR A 275 -23.21 0.38 5.36
CA TYR A 275 -23.64 -0.86 4.69
C TYR A 275 -24.38 -1.83 5.62
N LEU A 276 -23.90 -2.00 6.86
CA LEU A 276 -24.55 -2.86 7.86
C LEU A 276 -25.88 -2.28 8.34
N ASN A 277 -25.97 -0.97 8.51
CA ASN A 277 -27.23 -0.28 8.84
C ASN A 277 -28.28 -0.50 7.74
N LEU A 278 -27.89 -0.31 6.47
CA LEU A 278 -28.79 -0.43 5.32
C LEU A 278 -29.24 -1.86 5.03
N ASN A 279 -28.35 -2.85 5.18
CA ASN A 279 -28.60 -4.19 4.69
C ASN A 279 -28.86 -5.25 5.79
N PHE A 280 -28.43 -4.98 7.03
CA PHE A 280 -28.54 -5.94 8.14
C PHE A 280 -29.28 -5.37 9.35
N GLY A 281 -29.87 -4.18 9.24
CA GLY A 281 -30.70 -3.58 10.30
C GLY A 281 -29.91 -3.16 11.54
N LYS A 282 -28.58 -3.00 11.41
CA LYS A 282 -27.75 -2.40 12.46
C LYS A 282 -28.07 -0.92 12.61
N GLN A 283 -27.63 -0.31 13.70
CA GLN A 283 -27.90 1.10 14.02
C GLN A 283 -26.64 1.77 14.57
N TYR A 284 -25.55 1.68 13.81
CA TYR A 284 -24.33 2.40 14.14
C TYR A 284 -24.52 3.89 13.87
N ASP A 285 -24.07 4.73 14.79
CA ASP A 285 -24.10 6.18 14.63
C ASP A 285 -22.88 6.62 13.80
N ILE A 286 -23.14 6.92 12.52
CA ILE A 286 -22.11 7.34 11.57
C ILE A 286 -21.56 8.73 11.93
N ASP A 287 -22.40 9.65 12.46
CA ASP A 287 -21.97 11.02 12.78
C ASP A 287 -20.89 11.00 13.87
N CYS A 288 -21.03 10.14 14.88
CA CYS A 288 -19.97 9.95 15.89
C CYS A 288 -18.64 9.47 15.29
N MET A 289 -18.67 8.66 14.22
CA MET A 289 -17.46 8.23 13.51
C MET A 289 -16.87 9.37 12.69
N LEU A 290 -17.71 10.15 12.01
CA LEU A 290 -17.28 11.29 11.20
C LEU A 290 -16.66 12.40 12.05
N ASP A 291 -17.22 12.68 13.23
CA ASP A 291 -16.62 13.62 14.19
C ASP A 291 -15.22 13.15 14.61
N ALA A 292 -15.06 11.86 14.97
CA ALA A 292 -13.76 11.33 15.35
C ALA A 292 -12.74 11.36 14.17
N ILE A 293 -13.22 11.13 12.93
CA ILE A 293 -12.38 11.25 11.73
C ILE A 293 -11.92 12.70 11.56
N GLN A 294 -12.85 13.65 11.64
CA GLN A 294 -12.57 15.08 11.44
C GLN A 294 -11.56 15.61 12.46
N ASP A 295 -11.76 15.29 13.72
CA ASP A 295 -11.01 15.92 14.81
C ASP A 295 -9.66 15.23 15.07
N HIS A 296 -9.56 13.90 14.85
CA HIS A 296 -8.40 13.13 15.28
C HIS A 296 -7.65 12.42 14.15
N ILE A 297 -8.34 12.00 13.08
CA ILE A 297 -7.73 11.15 12.04
C ILE A 297 -7.22 11.96 10.84
N LEU A 298 -8.01 12.95 10.38
CA LEU A 298 -7.60 13.82 9.27
C LEU A 298 -6.30 14.58 9.55
N PRO A 299 -6.06 15.15 10.76
CA PRO A 299 -4.79 15.80 11.08
C PRO A 299 -3.57 14.87 11.00
N ILE A 300 -3.77 13.57 11.26
CA ILE A 300 -2.70 12.55 11.09
C ILE A 300 -2.48 12.30 9.61
N ARG A 301 -3.55 12.12 8.83
CA ARG A 301 -3.48 11.83 7.39
C ARG A 301 -2.82 12.95 6.59
N GLU A 302 -2.97 14.19 7.00
CA GLU A 302 -2.32 15.33 6.36
C GLU A 302 -0.78 15.29 6.49
N LYS A 303 -0.28 14.71 7.58
CA LYS A 303 1.16 14.57 7.85
C LYS A 303 1.73 13.27 7.28
N GLU A 304 1.01 12.19 7.46
CA GLU A 304 1.40 10.82 7.11
C GLU A 304 0.29 10.18 6.24
N PRO A 305 0.25 10.47 4.94
CA PRO A 305 -0.82 10.02 4.07
C PRO A 305 -0.79 8.50 3.86
N TRP A 306 -1.96 7.88 3.88
CA TRP A 306 -2.17 6.49 3.49
C TRP A 306 -3.22 6.39 2.37
N GLY A 307 -3.30 5.23 1.77
CA GLY A 307 -4.19 4.93 0.66
C GLY A 307 -3.47 4.15 -0.43
N TYR A 308 -4.20 3.82 -1.47
CA TYR A 308 -3.68 3.08 -2.62
C TYR A 308 -2.45 3.75 -3.23
N SER A 309 -1.42 2.94 -3.52
CA SER A 309 -0.30 3.36 -4.35
C SER A 309 0.25 2.18 -5.18
N PRO A 310 0.85 2.44 -6.37
CA PRO A 310 1.36 1.38 -7.22
C PRO A 310 2.37 0.43 -6.56
N PRO A 311 3.33 0.88 -5.73
CA PRO A 311 4.27 -0.03 -5.08
C PRO A 311 3.60 -1.00 -4.09
N TYR A 312 2.59 -0.55 -3.34
CA TYR A 312 1.84 -1.43 -2.42
C TYR A 312 0.92 -2.40 -3.15
N PHE A 313 0.31 -1.96 -4.26
CA PHE A 313 -0.36 -2.88 -5.19
C PHE A 313 0.60 -3.97 -5.69
N LEU A 314 1.81 -3.59 -6.09
CA LEU A 314 2.79 -4.55 -6.58
C LEU A 314 3.25 -5.54 -5.50
N SER A 315 3.44 -5.09 -4.25
CA SER A 315 3.76 -6.02 -3.16
C SER A 315 2.62 -7.02 -2.92
N ALA A 316 1.37 -6.57 -2.92
CA ALA A 316 0.20 -7.44 -2.79
C ALA A 316 0.08 -8.43 -3.95
N ARG A 317 0.26 -7.97 -5.20
CA ARG A 317 0.22 -8.82 -6.39
C ARG A 317 1.10 -10.07 -6.28
N TYR A 318 2.23 -9.97 -5.59
CA TYR A 318 3.17 -11.08 -5.39
C TYR A 318 3.05 -11.73 -4.01
N ASN A 319 2.10 -11.32 -3.19
CA ASN A 319 1.91 -11.72 -1.79
C ASN A 319 3.21 -11.54 -0.98
N LEU A 320 3.75 -10.32 -0.98
CA LEU A 320 5.03 -9.97 -0.37
C LEU A 320 4.86 -9.08 0.85
N HIS A 321 5.74 -9.26 1.82
CA HIS A 321 5.89 -8.29 2.90
C HIS A 321 6.16 -6.89 2.34
N ARG A 322 5.32 -5.90 2.73
CA ARG A 322 5.32 -4.53 2.17
C ARG A 322 6.69 -3.82 2.24
N ASN A 323 7.51 -4.16 3.26
CA ASN A 323 8.82 -3.52 3.44
C ASN A 323 9.75 -3.71 2.23
N TYR A 324 9.54 -4.72 1.39
CA TYR A 324 10.26 -4.82 0.12
C TYR A 324 9.93 -3.65 -0.81
N ALA A 325 8.64 -3.30 -0.94
CA ALA A 325 8.24 -2.16 -1.74
C ALA A 325 8.78 -0.84 -1.15
N GLU A 326 8.68 -0.67 0.18
CA GLU A 326 9.21 0.51 0.88
C GLU A 326 10.73 0.63 0.74
N HIS A 327 11.46 -0.48 0.87
CA HIS A 327 12.91 -0.53 0.70
C HIS A 327 13.32 -0.08 -0.72
N PHE A 328 12.64 -0.58 -1.75
CA PHE A 328 12.92 -0.15 -3.12
C PHE A 328 12.48 1.29 -3.39
N LEU A 329 11.38 1.76 -2.83
CA LEU A 329 10.96 3.17 -2.89
C LEU A 329 12.01 4.11 -2.28
N SER A 330 12.59 3.73 -1.14
CA SER A 330 13.59 4.54 -0.44
C SER A 330 14.89 4.78 -1.23
N LYS A 331 15.15 3.95 -2.27
CA LYS A 331 16.30 4.16 -3.17
C LYS A 331 16.16 5.44 -4.01
N GLY A 332 14.93 5.92 -4.27
CA GLY A 332 14.65 7.21 -4.93
C GLY A 332 14.96 7.27 -6.43
N ASP A 333 15.54 6.22 -7.02
CA ASP A 333 16.01 6.17 -8.41
C ASP A 333 15.33 5.06 -9.25
N LEU A 334 14.30 4.43 -8.69
CA LEU A 334 13.54 3.35 -9.33
C LEU A 334 12.17 3.85 -9.79
N SER A 335 11.79 3.50 -11.02
CA SER A 335 10.41 3.66 -11.48
C SER A 335 9.52 2.54 -10.93
N ASN A 336 8.18 2.71 -11.00
CA ASN A 336 7.25 1.63 -10.65
C ASN A 336 7.46 0.35 -11.49
N ARG A 337 7.94 0.47 -12.73
CA ARG A 337 8.31 -0.69 -13.57
C ARG A 337 9.52 -1.42 -12.98
N ASP A 338 10.53 -0.69 -12.55
CA ASP A 338 11.74 -1.28 -11.95
C ASP A 338 11.40 -1.99 -10.64
N ILE A 339 10.55 -1.37 -9.79
CA ILE A 339 10.05 -1.97 -8.55
C ILE A 339 9.28 -3.26 -8.88
N ASN A 340 8.41 -3.26 -9.89
CA ASN A 340 7.70 -4.47 -10.32
C ASN A 340 8.67 -5.60 -10.72
N HIS A 341 9.74 -5.28 -11.47
CA HIS A 341 10.74 -6.28 -11.86
C HIS A 341 11.51 -6.82 -10.65
N LEU A 342 11.87 -5.98 -9.70
CA LEU A 342 12.55 -6.39 -8.47
C LEU A 342 11.64 -7.27 -7.60
N LEU A 343 10.43 -6.84 -7.33
CA LEU A 343 9.47 -7.59 -6.53
C LEU A 343 9.12 -8.96 -7.14
N SER A 344 9.04 -9.05 -8.48
CA SER A 344 8.78 -10.32 -9.16
C SER A 344 9.89 -11.36 -9.03
N ARG A 345 11.10 -10.95 -8.61
CA ARG A 345 12.27 -11.83 -8.44
C ARG A 345 12.47 -12.32 -7.02
N ILE A 346 11.66 -11.85 -6.07
CA ILE A 346 11.77 -12.29 -4.69
C ILE A 346 11.41 -13.77 -4.59
N ALA A 347 12.34 -14.55 -4.02
CA ALA A 347 12.20 -15.98 -3.86
C ALA A 347 11.03 -16.34 -2.94
N PRO A 348 10.31 -17.45 -3.19
CA PRO A 348 9.11 -17.82 -2.43
C PRO A 348 9.33 -17.84 -0.91
N GLU A 349 10.45 -18.36 -0.45
CA GLU A 349 10.81 -18.48 0.98
C GLU A 349 11.17 -17.15 1.65
N LYS A 350 11.34 -16.07 0.87
CA LYS A 350 11.63 -14.72 1.37
C LYS A 350 10.41 -13.81 1.37
N LYS A 351 9.24 -14.29 0.93
CA LYS A 351 8.07 -13.45 0.71
C LYS A 351 7.45 -12.91 2.00
N THR A 352 7.37 -13.73 3.04
CA THR A 352 6.63 -13.45 4.28
C THR A 352 7.44 -12.67 5.31
N ALA A 353 8.76 -12.81 5.29
CA ALA A 353 9.67 -12.09 6.16
C ALA A 353 10.57 -11.16 5.33
N PHE A 354 10.65 -9.89 5.69
CA PHE A 354 11.50 -8.92 5.02
C PHE A 354 12.97 -9.13 5.37
N ASP A 355 13.81 -9.23 4.34
CA ASP A 355 15.26 -9.35 4.43
C ASP A 355 15.90 -8.18 3.66
N ALA A 356 16.41 -7.19 4.41
CA ALA A 356 16.98 -5.98 3.84
C ALA A 356 18.26 -6.27 3.03
N SER A 357 19.12 -7.18 3.49
CA SER A 357 20.35 -7.55 2.79
C SER A 357 20.07 -8.21 1.44
N TYR A 358 19.11 -9.14 1.44
CA TYR A 358 18.64 -9.77 0.21
C TYR A 358 18.03 -8.76 -0.78
N ALA A 359 17.25 -7.79 -0.27
CA ALA A 359 16.70 -6.74 -1.12
C ALA A 359 17.79 -5.85 -1.72
N ASP A 360 18.86 -5.54 -0.95
CA ASP A 360 20.02 -4.79 -1.44
C ASP A 360 20.80 -5.57 -2.51
N GLU A 361 20.97 -6.88 -2.33
CA GLU A 361 21.59 -7.75 -3.33
C GLU A 361 20.80 -7.75 -4.65
N LEU A 362 19.46 -7.88 -4.58
CA LEU A 362 18.59 -7.81 -5.75
C LEU A 362 18.68 -6.45 -6.45
N TYR A 363 18.69 -5.35 -5.66
CA TYR A 363 18.83 -4.00 -6.20
C TYR A 363 20.18 -3.82 -6.89
N ALA A 364 21.28 -4.23 -6.25
CA ALA A 364 22.65 -4.15 -6.82
C ALA A 364 22.75 -4.94 -8.13
N ALA A 365 22.23 -6.18 -8.15
CA ALA A 365 22.20 -7.01 -9.35
C ALA A 365 21.32 -6.41 -10.46
N TYR A 366 20.21 -5.76 -10.11
CA TYR A 366 19.34 -5.06 -11.06
C TYR A 366 20.02 -3.86 -11.71
N LYS A 367 20.85 -3.14 -10.94
CA LYS A 367 21.59 -1.95 -11.40
C LYS A 367 22.92 -2.31 -12.09
N ASP A 368 23.36 -3.55 -12.03
CA ASP A 368 24.59 -3.97 -12.69
C ASP A 368 24.37 -4.26 -14.17
N HIS A 369 24.63 -3.26 -14.99
CA HIS A 369 24.55 -3.33 -16.45
C HIS A 369 25.95 -3.32 -17.10
N ARG A 370 26.99 -3.75 -16.37
CA ARG A 370 28.36 -3.76 -16.86
C ARG A 370 28.55 -4.73 -18.01
N ILE A 371 29.17 -4.26 -19.07
CA ILE A 371 29.57 -5.06 -20.22
C ILE A 371 30.97 -4.66 -20.68
N ASN A 372 31.63 -5.50 -21.45
CA ASN A 372 32.85 -5.13 -22.16
C ASN A 372 32.47 -4.46 -23.51
N ASP A 373 32.53 -3.13 -23.57
CA ASP A 373 32.21 -2.32 -24.75
C ASP A 373 33.45 -1.84 -25.54
N ALA A 374 34.65 -2.38 -25.24
CA ALA A 374 35.89 -1.95 -25.83
C ALA A 374 35.91 -1.97 -27.39
N ALA A 375 35.28 -2.98 -27.99
CA ALA A 375 35.19 -3.09 -29.45
C ALA A 375 34.26 -2.01 -30.04
N ALA A 376 33.13 -1.73 -29.38
CA ALA A 376 32.20 -0.65 -29.78
C ALA A 376 32.89 0.73 -29.67
N ARG A 377 33.56 1.01 -28.55
CA ARG A 377 34.34 2.25 -28.35
C ARG A 377 35.44 2.43 -29.38
N ALA A 378 36.24 1.40 -29.65
CA ALA A 378 37.31 1.47 -30.64
C ALA A 378 36.79 1.73 -32.06
N SER A 379 35.64 1.17 -32.43
CA SER A 379 34.96 1.42 -33.69
C SER A 379 34.43 2.86 -33.77
N LEU A 380 33.80 3.36 -32.72
CA LEU A 380 33.27 4.73 -32.65
C LEU A 380 34.42 5.78 -32.63
N GLN A 381 35.51 5.49 -31.91
CA GLN A 381 36.69 6.34 -31.83
C GLN A 381 37.27 6.62 -33.23
N LYS A 382 37.40 5.58 -34.07
CA LYS A 382 37.87 5.75 -35.46
C LYS A 382 36.99 6.71 -36.29
N LYS A 383 35.73 6.84 -35.94
CA LYS A 383 34.74 7.66 -36.66
C LYS A 383 34.56 9.07 -36.07
N LEU A 384 34.77 9.25 -34.79
CA LEU A 384 34.42 10.44 -34.03
C LEU A 384 35.63 11.23 -33.54
N ALA A 385 36.80 10.60 -33.31
CA ALA A 385 37.97 11.27 -32.77
C ALA A 385 38.38 12.48 -33.65
N GLY A 386 38.68 13.58 -33.00
CA GLY A 386 39.11 14.84 -33.65
C GLY A 386 38.00 15.57 -34.42
N ARG A 387 36.79 15.04 -34.47
CA ARG A 387 35.64 15.68 -35.16
C ARG A 387 34.94 16.71 -34.25
N THR A 388 34.23 17.66 -34.88
CA THR A 388 33.21 18.48 -34.21
C THR A 388 31.90 17.73 -34.23
N VAL A 389 31.18 17.67 -33.08
CA VAL A 389 29.90 17.01 -32.92
C VAL A 389 28.86 18.01 -32.50
N LEU A 390 27.65 17.94 -33.09
CA LEU A 390 26.46 18.64 -32.62
C LEU A 390 25.57 17.64 -31.90
N CYS A 391 25.36 17.81 -30.59
CA CYS A 391 24.44 17.01 -29.78
C CYS A 391 23.07 17.68 -29.77
N LEU A 392 22.04 16.95 -30.22
CA LEU A 392 20.66 17.41 -30.20
C LEU A 392 19.93 16.75 -29.01
N ALA A 393 19.29 17.58 -28.18
CA ALA A 393 18.38 17.12 -27.11
C ALA A 393 16.95 17.59 -27.41
N PRO A 394 15.89 16.96 -26.85
CA PRO A 394 14.50 17.19 -27.27
C PRO A 394 13.85 18.42 -26.62
N GLY A 395 14.60 19.50 -26.39
CA GLY A 395 14.09 20.73 -25.82
C GLY A 395 13.40 21.62 -26.86
N ALA A 396 12.53 22.52 -26.37
CA ALA A 396 11.73 23.43 -27.22
C ALA A 396 12.59 24.35 -28.08
N SER A 397 13.82 24.70 -27.63
CA SER A 397 14.75 25.55 -28.37
C SER A 397 15.20 24.96 -29.71
N LEU A 398 15.09 23.64 -29.93
CA LEU A 398 15.30 23.03 -31.25
C LEU A 398 14.41 23.67 -32.32
N SER A 399 13.12 23.82 -32.02
CA SER A 399 12.15 24.39 -32.96
C SER A 399 12.28 25.90 -33.05
N THR A 400 12.48 26.60 -31.93
CA THR A 400 12.55 28.09 -31.92
C THR A 400 13.82 28.62 -32.55
N HIS A 401 14.93 27.86 -32.56
CA HIS A 401 16.21 28.25 -33.13
C HIS A 401 16.60 27.44 -34.38
N LYS A 402 15.61 26.79 -35.03
CA LYS A 402 15.84 25.89 -36.15
C LYS A 402 16.76 26.49 -37.23
N ALA A 403 16.47 27.70 -37.67
CA ALA A 403 17.27 28.37 -38.71
C ALA A 403 18.74 28.62 -38.32
N GLN A 404 19.00 28.92 -37.04
CA GLN A 404 20.35 29.08 -36.50
C GLN A 404 21.10 27.76 -36.47
N ILE A 405 20.43 26.69 -36.08
CA ILE A 405 20.98 25.32 -36.01
C ILE A 405 21.31 24.82 -37.43
N GLU A 406 20.41 25.05 -38.42
CA GLU A 406 20.63 24.72 -39.84
C GLU A 406 21.84 25.50 -40.41
N ALA A 407 21.94 26.80 -40.12
CA ALA A 407 23.08 27.61 -40.51
C ALA A 407 24.40 27.09 -39.93
N TYR A 408 24.41 26.71 -38.65
CA TYR A 408 25.58 26.12 -37.99
C TYR A 408 25.96 24.77 -38.64
N ILE A 409 25.01 23.89 -38.91
CA ILE A 409 25.24 22.59 -39.57
C ILE A 409 25.84 22.82 -40.97
N ALA A 410 25.34 23.81 -41.73
CA ALA A 410 25.83 24.11 -43.08
C ALA A 410 27.28 24.68 -43.08
N ALA A 411 27.61 25.51 -42.08
CA ALA A 411 28.91 26.14 -41.95
C ALA A 411 29.99 25.18 -41.44
N GLU A 412 29.73 24.51 -40.30
CA GLU A 412 30.72 23.73 -39.58
C GLU A 412 30.74 22.23 -39.97
N ARG A 413 29.67 21.77 -40.61
CA ARG A 413 29.48 20.35 -41.02
C ARG A 413 29.84 19.37 -39.92
N PRO A 414 29.28 19.55 -38.70
CA PRO A 414 29.53 18.67 -37.58
C PRO A 414 28.88 17.30 -37.81
N LEU A 415 29.33 16.27 -37.11
CA LEU A 415 28.53 15.04 -36.94
C LEU A 415 27.38 15.34 -35.99
N VAL A 416 26.17 14.94 -36.38
CA VAL A 416 24.95 15.20 -35.60
C VAL A 416 24.56 13.97 -34.83
N ILE A 417 24.47 14.06 -33.49
CA ILE A 417 24.03 12.96 -32.61
C ILE A 417 22.84 13.39 -31.79
N ALA A 418 21.71 12.71 -31.95
CA ALA A 418 20.50 12.96 -31.16
C ALA A 418 20.44 12.10 -29.90
N ALA A 419 20.08 12.68 -28.74
CA ALA A 419 20.05 12.00 -27.45
C ALA A 419 18.60 11.66 -27.03
N ASN A 420 18.27 10.35 -26.95
CA ASN A 420 16.98 9.80 -26.54
C ASN A 420 15.77 10.17 -27.41
N PHE A 421 15.99 10.55 -28.66
CA PHE A 421 14.92 10.77 -29.65
C PHE A 421 15.49 10.72 -31.08
N ILE A 422 14.59 10.68 -32.07
CA ILE A 422 14.92 10.91 -33.49
C ILE A 422 14.33 12.26 -33.88
N PRO A 423 15.15 13.25 -34.29
CA PRO A 423 14.64 14.54 -34.69
C PRO A 423 13.86 14.42 -36.00
N ALA A 424 12.71 15.13 -36.10
CA ALA A 424 11.91 15.15 -37.32
C ALA A 424 12.46 16.21 -38.32
N ASP A 425 13.04 17.27 -37.79
CA ASP A 425 13.47 18.43 -38.59
C ASP A 425 14.95 18.42 -38.97
N PHE A 426 15.75 17.54 -38.39
CA PHE A 426 17.20 17.46 -38.62
C PHE A 426 17.61 16.04 -38.97
N SER A 427 18.55 15.92 -39.91
CA SER A 427 19.20 14.62 -40.17
C SER A 427 20.25 14.36 -39.08
N ALA A 428 20.19 13.21 -38.43
CA ALA A 428 21.17 12.78 -37.45
C ALA A 428 22.08 11.69 -38.07
N ASP A 429 23.38 11.75 -37.79
CA ASP A 429 24.34 10.74 -38.18
C ASP A 429 24.26 9.52 -37.21
N TYR A 430 23.92 9.78 -35.94
CA TYR A 430 23.72 8.77 -34.91
C TYR A 430 22.57 9.18 -33.98
N ALA A 431 21.96 8.20 -33.35
CA ALA A 431 21.03 8.40 -32.23
C ALA A 431 21.52 7.64 -31.00
N PHE A 432 21.67 8.32 -29.88
CA PHE A 432 22.12 7.76 -28.60
C PHE A 432 20.98 7.61 -27.62
N PHE A 433 20.77 6.40 -27.11
CA PHE A 433 19.69 6.07 -26.20
C PHE A 433 20.21 5.51 -24.87
N THR A 434 19.68 6.06 -23.77
CA THR A 434 19.88 5.57 -22.39
C THR A 434 18.58 5.17 -21.71
N SER A 435 17.41 5.49 -22.33
CA SER A 435 16.07 5.21 -21.84
C SER A 435 15.39 4.10 -22.64
N GLY A 436 15.15 2.95 -22.01
CA GLY A 436 14.42 1.82 -22.61
C GLY A 436 13.02 2.22 -23.09
N LYS A 437 12.29 3.03 -22.29
CA LYS A 437 10.96 3.56 -22.65
C LYS A 437 10.94 4.39 -23.92
N ARG A 438 12.00 5.17 -24.19
CA ARG A 438 12.14 5.98 -25.42
C ARG A 438 12.62 5.13 -26.58
N PHE A 439 13.51 4.18 -26.32
CA PHE A 439 14.00 3.24 -27.32
C PHE A 439 12.89 2.32 -27.84
N GLU A 440 12.01 1.81 -26.97
CA GLU A 440 10.84 0.99 -27.34
C GLU A 440 9.85 1.72 -28.28
N LYS A 441 9.82 3.04 -28.23
CA LYS A 441 8.95 3.89 -29.06
C LYS A 441 9.53 4.20 -30.45
N LEU A 442 10.73 3.71 -30.79
CA LEU A 442 11.32 3.91 -32.10
C LEU A 442 10.52 3.22 -33.20
N ALA A 443 9.79 4.00 -33.99
CA ALA A 443 9.05 3.49 -35.16
C ALA A 443 9.97 3.21 -36.37
N ALA A 444 11.08 3.95 -36.47
CA ALA A 444 12.07 3.82 -37.56
C ALA A 444 13.47 4.11 -37.04
N ARG A 445 14.48 3.58 -37.70
CA ARG A 445 15.91 3.81 -37.42
C ARG A 445 16.57 4.43 -38.67
N PRO A 446 16.47 5.74 -38.85
CA PRO A 446 17.02 6.42 -40.01
C PRO A 446 18.55 6.52 -40.00
N CYS A 447 19.17 6.31 -38.85
CA CYS A 447 20.61 6.34 -38.63
C CYS A 447 21.05 5.23 -37.66
N PRO A 448 22.36 4.92 -37.59
CA PRO A 448 22.89 3.99 -36.59
C PRO A 448 22.57 4.40 -35.15
N VAL A 449 22.19 3.42 -34.36
CA VAL A 449 21.75 3.61 -32.96
C VAL A 449 22.83 3.12 -32.00
N LEU A 450 23.22 4.02 -31.09
CA LEU A 450 24.03 3.74 -29.92
C LEU A 450 23.06 3.57 -28.74
N ALA A 451 23.14 2.44 -28.06
CA ALA A 451 22.33 2.21 -26.85
C ALA A 451 23.22 1.80 -25.68
N THR A 452 22.82 2.18 -24.48
CA THR A 452 23.50 1.73 -23.27
C THR A 452 23.01 0.33 -22.87
N SER A 453 23.83 -0.44 -22.15
CA SER A 453 23.62 -1.85 -21.80
C SER A 453 22.40 -2.12 -20.89
N ASN A 454 21.83 -1.10 -20.27
CA ASN A 454 20.55 -1.19 -19.54
C ASN A 454 19.30 -1.27 -20.44
N ILE A 455 19.47 -1.13 -21.78
CA ILE A 455 18.37 -1.18 -22.74
C ILE A 455 18.28 -2.58 -23.35
N ALA A 456 17.12 -3.21 -23.21
CA ALA A 456 16.82 -4.44 -23.92
C ALA A 456 16.50 -4.13 -25.40
N GLY A 457 17.18 -4.80 -26.33
CA GLY A 457 16.95 -4.69 -27.77
C GLY A 457 18.22 -4.62 -28.60
N LYS A 458 18.09 -4.69 -29.94
CA LYS A 458 19.24 -4.62 -30.86
C LYS A 458 19.59 -3.17 -31.16
N ALA A 459 20.84 -2.80 -30.95
CA ALA A 459 21.43 -1.53 -31.37
C ALA A 459 22.67 -1.79 -32.20
N ASP A 460 23.12 -0.81 -32.97
CA ASP A 460 24.33 -0.94 -33.80
C ASP A 460 25.60 -0.89 -32.93
N TYR A 461 25.53 -0.17 -31.81
CA TYR A 461 26.56 -0.10 -30.78
C TYR A 461 25.93 -0.21 -29.41
N VAL A 462 26.41 -1.13 -28.58
CA VAL A 462 26.02 -1.23 -27.18
C VAL A 462 27.18 -0.79 -26.29
N LEU A 463 26.91 0.14 -25.38
CA LEU A 463 27.89 0.80 -24.54
C LEU A 463 27.61 0.52 -23.06
N ASP A 464 28.66 0.38 -22.26
CA ASP A 464 28.53 0.12 -20.83
C ASP A 464 27.83 1.27 -20.10
N TYR A 465 26.62 1.00 -19.60
CA TYR A 465 25.81 1.98 -18.87
C TYR A 465 26.50 2.44 -17.60
N ASN A 466 27.03 1.51 -16.81
CA ASN A 466 27.62 1.81 -15.51
C ASN A 466 28.87 2.69 -15.65
N SER A 467 29.69 2.48 -16.67
CA SER A 467 30.83 3.32 -16.92
C SER A 467 30.48 4.75 -17.31
N LEU A 468 29.40 4.93 -18.09
CA LEU A 468 28.94 6.24 -18.52
C LEU A 468 28.14 7.00 -17.45
N ALA A 469 27.34 6.30 -16.64
CA ALA A 469 26.54 6.86 -15.56
C ALA A 469 27.38 7.18 -14.31
N GLY A 470 28.37 6.35 -13.99
CA GLY A 470 29.16 6.46 -12.75
C GLY A 470 30.19 7.57 -12.72
N ALA A 471 30.51 8.19 -13.88
CA ALA A 471 31.54 9.25 -13.96
C ALA A 471 31.13 10.58 -13.30
N PHE A 472 29.84 10.82 -13.12
CA PHE A 472 29.33 12.04 -12.49
C PHE A 472 28.17 11.68 -11.54
N GLN A 473 28.17 12.23 -10.34
CA GLN A 473 27.06 12.10 -9.36
C GLN A 473 25.72 12.74 -9.84
N LEU A 474 25.60 13.07 -11.13
CA LEU A 474 24.46 13.76 -11.74
C LEU A 474 23.38 12.81 -12.29
N GLY A 475 23.41 11.53 -11.91
CA GLY A 475 22.40 10.56 -12.31
C GLY A 475 22.42 10.19 -13.80
N SER A 476 21.33 9.59 -14.28
CA SER A 476 21.18 9.01 -15.62
C SER A 476 20.81 10.05 -16.71
N ASN A 477 21.37 11.27 -16.68
CA ASN A 477 21.10 12.25 -17.72
C ASN A 477 21.76 11.84 -19.05
N SER A 478 20.95 11.61 -20.06
CA SER A 478 21.40 11.11 -21.36
C SER A 478 22.38 12.02 -22.09
N LEU A 479 22.20 13.34 -21.96
CA LEU A 479 23.10 14.30 -22.62
C LEU A 479 24.46 14.33 -21.93
N VAL A 480 24.50 14.26 -20.59
CA VAL A 480 25.75 14.18 -19.81
C VAL A 480 26.49 12.91 -20.14
N MET A 481 25.78 11.75 -20.21
CA MET A 481 26.37 10.48 -20.60
C MET A 481 26.93 10.50 -22.02
N LEU A 482 26.22 11.17 -22.96
CA LEU A 482 26.73 11.36 -24.32
C LEU A 482 27.99 12.22 -24.34
N LEU A 483 28.02 13.32 -23.61
CA LEU A 483 29.22 14.17 -23.53
C LEU A 483 30.42 13.44 -22.94
N HIS A 484 30.18 12.63 -21.92
CA HIS A 484 31.22 11.77 -21.34
C HIS A 484 31.76 10.79 -22.38
N LEU A 485 30.88 10.09 -23.10
CA LEU A 485 31.28 9.21 -24.19
C LEU A 485 32.12 9.93 -25.24
N LEU A 486 31.69 11.11 -25.67
CA LEU A 486 32.39 11.88 -26.69
C LEU A 486 33.78 12.34 -26.23
N ALA A 487 33.93 12.72 -24.97
CA ALA A 487 35.22 13.02 -24.36
C ALA A 487 36.16 11.83 -24.37
N ASP A 488 35.67 10.66 -23.94
CA ASP A 488 36.44 9.42 -23.95
C ASP A 488 36.87 9.00 -25.36
N LEU A 489 36.03 9.26 -26.36
CA LEU A 489 36.33 8.98 -27.77
C LEU A 489 37.28 9.99 -28.44
N GLY A 490 37.68 11.04 -27.74
CA GLY A 490 38.60 12.05 -28.24
C GLY A 490 37.95 13.01 -29.27
N VAL A 491 36.69 13.33 -29.12
CA VAL A 491 36.00 14.34 -29.90
C VAL A 491 36.60 15.69 -29.59
N ARG A 492 36.89 16.49 -30.62
CA ARG A 492 37.57 17.81 -30.49
C ARG A 492 36.66 18.85 -29.82
N GLU A 493 35.40 18.87 -30.22
CA GLU A 493 34.43 19.89 -29.81
C GLU A 493 33.02 19.35 -29.87
N ALA A 494 32.21 19.65 -28.88
CA ALA A 494 30.79 19.29 -28.82
C ALA A 494 29.95 20.58 -28.68
N ALA A 495 29.10 20.86 -29.66
CA ALA A 495 28.07 21.89 -29.59
C ALA A 495 26.74 21.26 -29.11
N LEU A 496 25.92 22.02 -28.40
CA LEU A 496 24.65 21.56 -27.85
C LEU A 496 23.49 22.38 -28.41
N ALA A 497 22.39 21.69 -28.79
CA ALA A 497 21.13 22.33 -29.13
C ALA A 497 19.95 21.55 -28.51
N GLY A 498 18.91 22.27 -28.08
CA GLY A 498 17.76 21.63 -27.42
C GLY A 498 18.02 21.20 -25.98
N ALA A 499 19.05 21.70 -25.32
CA ALA A 499 19.41 21.38 -23.95
C ALA A 499 18.77 22.33 -22.92
N ASP A 500 17.48 22.57 -23.04
CA ASP A 500 16.76 23.64 -22.32
C ASP A 500 16.53 23.34 -20.83
N GLY A 501 16.86 22.12 -20.38
CA GLY A 501 16.52 21.62 -19.03
C GLY A 501 15.07 21.19 -18.92
N TYR A 502 14.67 20.88 -17.68
CA TYR A 502 13.25 20.71 -17.34
C TYR A 502 12.73 22.11 -16.99
N GLY A 503 11.56 22.50 -17.54
CA GLY A 503 10.91 23.75 -17.20
C GLY A 503 10.66 23.84 -15.69
N PRO A 504 10.49 25.03 -15.11
CA PRO A 504 9.98 25.16 -13.76
C PRO A 504 8.53 24.67 -13.78
N ASP A 505 8.27 23.51 -13.16
CA ASP A 505 6.94 23.05 -12.74
C ASP A 505 6.71 23.48 -11.31
#